data_088a927a39aabaa2d335d79c8d43dc1b
#
_entry.id   088a927a39aabaa2d335d79c8d43dc1b
#
_cell.length_a   1.000
_cell.length_b   1.000
_cell.length_c   1.000
_cell.angle_alpha   90.00
_cell.angle_beta   90.00
_cell.angle_gamma   90.00
#
_symmetry.space_group_name_H-M   'P 1'
#
loop_
_entity.id
_entity.type
_entity.pdbx_description
1 polymer ?
#
loop_
_entity_poly.entity_id
_entity_poly.type
_entity_poly.pdbx_seq_one_letter_code
_entity_poly.pdbx_strand_id
1 'polypeptide(L)'
;AFRQWKADHSHCQYIHGYQLKTELTFGCKSLDEKNWCVDFGGLDTLKQTLRNQFDHTFVVAGDDPELDTFKQLNEKGLLQLRIMVEGVGVEKFAEYVFKTADAFVEEASEGRCFVITAKVTEHADNYASYSRPITTDTTFVDEEGTKTFVEGEKEHECCQNKTAETSETPEPEPEPEPVVDPRAANVGSIVDSGNFSDPFKGTSWGN
;
A
#
# COMPACT_ATOMS: atom_id res chain seq x y z
N ALA A 1 -7.54 -2.24 -4.74
CA ALA A 1 -6.93 -1.74 -5.98
C ALA A 1 -6.88 -0.21 -5.97
N PHE A 2 -6.02 0.39 -6.79
CA PHE A 2 -5.89 1.84 -6.97
C PHE A 2 -5.26 2.14 -8.33
N ARG A 3 -5.17 3.43 -8.70
CA ARG A 3 -4.36 3.91 -9.84
C ARG A 3 -3.77 5.28 -9.54
N GLN A 4 -2.56 5.52 -10.04
CA GLN A 4 -1.88 6.80 -9.95
C GLN A 4 -1.95 7.50 -11.32
N TRP A 5 -3.06 8.15 -11.62
CA TRP A 5 -3.36 8.69 -12.95
C TRP A 5 -2.31 9.70 -13.47
N LYS A 6 -1.58 10.36 -12.56
CA LYS A 6 -0.48 11.29 -12.90
C LYS A 6 0.82 10.59 -13.28
N ALA A 7 0.94 9.28 -13.06
CA ALA A 7 2.11 8.49 -13.42
C ALA A 7 1.98 7.96 -14.86
N ASP A 8 1.77 8.86 -15.83
CA ASP A 8 1.50 8.57 -17.24
C ASP A 8 2.65 7.86 -17.97
N HIS A 9 3.87 7.96 -17.43
CA HIS A 9 5.08 7.30 -17.91
C HIS A 9 5.24 5.86 -17.36
N SER A 10 4.31 5.39 -16.52
CA SER A 10 4.43 4.15 -15.75
C SER A 10 3.16 3.31 -15.83
N HIS A 11 3.30 2.01 -15.55
CA HIS A 11 2.17 1.09 -15.38
C HIS A 11 1.26 1.48 -14.20
N CYS A 12 1.73 2.32 -13.27
CA CYS A 12 0.95 2.80 -12.13
C CYS A 12 -0.26 3.65 -12.53
N GLN A 13 -0.32 4.16 -13.78
CA GLN A 13 -1.49 4.85 -14.30
C GLN A 13 -2.70 3.92 -14.48
N TYR A 14 -2.49 2.62 -14.64
CA TYR A 14 -3.56 1.65 -14.79
C TYR A 14 -4.10 1.20 -13.44
N ILE A 15 -5.31 0.63 -13.43
CA ILE A 15 -5.88 0.01 -12.24
C ILE A 15 -5.06 -1.23 -11.90
N HIS A 16 -4.50 -1.24 -10.71
CA HIS A 16 -3.70 -2.35 -10.20
C HIS A 16 -3.90 -2.47 -8.69
N GLY A 17 -3.37 -3.51 -8.09
CA GLY A 17 -3.45 -3.69 -6.65
C GLY A 17 -2.46 -4.72 -6.14
N TYR A 18 -2.14 -4.58 -4.85
CA TYR A 18 -1.24 -5.43 -4.11
C TYR A 18 -1.88 -5.88 -2.80
N GLN A 19 -1.31 -6.89 -2.18
CA GLN A 19 -1.60 -7.20 -0.79
C GLN A 19 -0.79 -6.25 0.10
N LEU A 20 -1.41 -5.13 0.49
CA LEU A 20 -0.76 -4.16 1.34
C LEU A 20 -0.50 -4.74 2.73
N LYS A 21 0.74 -4.61 3.21
CA LYS A 21 1.12 -4.91 4.58
C LYS A 21 1.41 -3.61 5.31
N THR A 22 0.80 -3.43 6.49
CA THR A 22 1.01 -2.25 7.33
C THR A 22 1.76 -2.64 8.59
N GLU A 23 2.81 -1.88 8.91
CA GLU A 23 3.58 -1.97 10.14
C GLU A 23 3.55 -0.60 10.85
N LEU A 24 3.22 -0.60 12.15
CA LEU A 24 3.14 0.59 12.98
C LEU A 24 4.15 0.49 14.13
N THR A 25 4.89 1.57 14.35
CA THR A 25 5.75 1.74 15.53
C THR A 25 5.13 2.77 16.43
N PHE A 26 4.84 2.38 17.67
CA PHE A 26 4.25 3.26 18.67
C PHE A 26 5.30 3.76 19.66
N GLY A 27 5.09 4.96 20.17
CA GLY A 27 5.79 5.53 21.30
C GLY A 27 4.81 5.94 22.39
N CYS A 28 5.32 6.18 23.60
CA CYS A 28 4.53 6.73 24.71
C CYS A 28 5.41 7.59 25.61
N LYS A 29 4.77 8.55 26.30
CA LYS A 29 5.42 9.41 27.29
C LYS A 29 5.79 8.63 28.57
N SER A 30 4.97 7.63 28.91
CA SER A 30 5.17 6.71 30.03
C SER A 30 4.45 5.41 29.75
N LEU A 31 4.90 4.32 30.34
CA LEU A 31 4.15 3.06 30.34
C LEU A 31 2.92 3.18 31.23
N ASP A 32 1.90 2.36 31.03
CA ASP A 32 0.75 2.25 31.92
C ASP A 32 1.06 1.36 33.13
N GLU A 33 0.06 1.11 33.97
CA GLU A 33 0.18 0.27 35.17
C GLU A 33 0.51 -1.20 34.86
N LYS A 34 0.36 -1.64 33.61
CA LYS A 34 0.72 -2.98 33.12
C LYS A 34 2.08 -3.00 32.46
N ASN A 35 2.80 -1.89 32.45
CA ASN A 35 4.05 -1.67 31.70
C ASN A 35 3.88 -1.75 30.17
N TRP A 36 2.72 -1.33 29.65
CA TRP A 36 2.45 -1.31 28.21
C TRP A 36 2.52 0.11 27.66
N CYS A 37 3.10 0.24 26.46
CA CYS A 37 2.96 1.45 25.64
C CYS A 37 1.53 1.51 25.07
N VAL A 38 1.12 0.49 24.33
CA VAL A 38 -0.21 0.36 23.71
C VAL A 38 -0.75 -1.03 24.00
N ASP A 39 -2.05 -1.11 24.32
CA ASP A 39 -2.75 -2.40 24.37
C ASP A 39 -3.06 -2.88 22.95
N PHE A 40 -2.38 -3.93 22.52
CA PHE A 40 -2.59 -4.50 21.17
C PHE A 40 -4.00 -5.09 20.98
N GLY A 41 -4.67 -5.52 22.06
CA GLY A 41 -6.06 -5.96 22.02
C GLY A 41 -7.02 -4.81 21.73
N GLY A 42 -6.71 -3.61 22.21
CA GLY A 42 -7.48 -2.39 21.94
C GLY A 42 -7.40 -1.85 20.52
N LEU A 43 -6.49 -2.40 19.67
CA LEU A 43 -6.30 -1.93 18.29
C LEU A 43 -7.30 -2.50 17.27
N ASP A 44 -8.27 -3.30 17.66
CA ASP A 44 -9.18 -3.95 16.70
C ASP A 44 -10.04 -2.95 15.93
N THR A 45 -10.46 -1.86 16.56
CA THR A 45 -11.19 -0.77 15.89
C THR A 45 -10.32 -0.08 14.84
N LEU A 46 -9.04 0.18 15.14
CA LEU A 46 -8.09 0.72 14.18
C LEU A 46 -7.89 -0.23 12.99
N LYS A 47 -7.69 -1.53 13.27
CA LYS A 47 -7.56 -2.56 12.22
C LYS A 47 -8.79 -2.59 11.32
N GLN A 48 -10.00 -2.49 11.90
CA GLN A 48 -11.23 -2.47 11.13
C GLN A 48 -11.36 -1.20 10.28
N THR A 49 -10.97 -0.03 10.80
CA THR A 49 -10.94 1.24 10.07
C THR A 49 -10.02 1.15 8.85
N LEU A 50 -8.82 0.60 9.00
CA LEU A 50 -7.87 0.41 7.91
C LEU A 50 -8.37 -0.62 6.87
N ARG A 51 -9.01 -1.72 7.33
CA ARG A 51 -9.65 -2.67 6.43
C ARG A 51 -10.77 -2.01 5.62
N ASN A 52 -11.63 -1.23 6.25
CA ASN A 52 -12.72 -0.53 5.56
C ASN A 52 -12.21 0.43 4.47
N GLN A 53 -10.99 0.96 4.65
CA GLN A 53 -10.35 1.83 3.65
C GLN A 53 -9.73 1.05 2.50
N PHE A 54 -9.06 -0.08 2.77
CA PHE A 54 -8.16 -0.71 1.80
C PHE A 54 -8.59 -2.11 1.37
N ASP A 55 -9.36 -2.85 2.19
CA ASP A 55 -9.69 -4.23 1.91
C ASP A 55 -10.92 -4.34 1.00
N HIS A 56 -10.78 -5.02 -0.16
CA HIS A 56 -11.80 -5.16 -1.21
C HIS A 56 -12.33 -3.82 -1.75
N THR A 57 -11.52 -2.77 -1.73
CA THR A 57 -11.88 -1.43 -2.19
C THR A 57 -11.11 -1.01 -3.44
N PHE A 58 -11.63 -0.02 -4.13
CA PHE A 58 -10.92 0.74 -5.14
C PHE A 58 -10.65 2.15 -4.63
N VAL A 59 -9.39 2.47 -4.40
CA VAL A 59 -8.96 3.78 -3.87
C VAL A 59 -8.56 4.66 -5.04
N VAL A 60 -9.14 5.85 -5.13
CA VAL A 60 -8.91 6.80 -6.22
C VAL A 60 -8.59 8.20 -5.67
N ALA A 61 -7.75 8.93 -6.40
CA ALA A 61 -7.49 10.32 -6.09
C ALA A 61 -8.72 11.20 -6.33
N GLY A 62 -8.92 12.20 -5.48
CA GLY A 62 -10.06 13.12 -5.62
C GLY A 62 -10.03 13.96 -6.90
N ASP A 63 -8.85 14.10 -7.52
CA ASP A 63 -8.62 14.83 -8.76
C ASP A 63 -8.42 13.91 -9.99
N ASP A 64 -8.77 12.62 -9.87
CA ASP A 64 -8.69 11.69 -10.99
C ASP A 64 -9.69 12.08 -12.08
N PRO A 65 -9.27 12.24 -13.35
CA PRO A 65 -10.15 12.65 -14.44
C PRO A 65 -11.29 11.66 -14.71
N GLU A 66 -11.13 10.37 -14.32
CA GLU A 66 -12.13 9.33 -14.47
C GLU A 66 -12.96 9.10 -13.19
N LEU A 67 -12.89 10.02 -12.22
CA LEU A 67 -13.59 9.86 -10.94
C LEU A 67 -15.09 9.61 -11.11
N ASP A 68 -15.74 10.28 -12.05
CA ASP A 68 -17.17 10.11 -12.28
C ASP A 68 -17.51 8.76 -12.91
N THR A 69 -16.62 8.20 -13.75
CA THR A 69 -16.73 6.83 -14.24
C THR A 69 -16.68 5.82 -13.07
N PHE A 70 -15.76 6.02 -12.14
CA PHE A 70 -15.64 5.15 -10.95
C PHE A 70 -16.83 5.27 -10.00
N LYS A 71 -17.40 6.45 -9.83
CA LYS A 71 -18.64 6.64 -9.07
C LYS A 71 -19.81 5.84 -9.69
N GLN A 72 -19.97 5.90 -11.02
CA GLN A 72 -20.98 5.12 -11.72
C GLN A 72 -20.79 3.60 -11.56
N LEU A 73 -19.54 3.12 -11.59
CA LEU A 73 -19.24 1.71 -11.32
C LEU A 73 -19.57 1.31 -9.88
N ASN A 74 -19.31 2.20 -8.92
CA ASN A 74 -19.70 2.00 -7.53
C ASN A 74 -21.21 1.95 -7.35
N GLU A 75 -21.97 2.84 -8.00
CA GLU A 75 -23.43 2.84 -7.99
C GLU A 75 -24.04 1.55 -8.59
N LYS A 76 -23.37 0.98 -9.59
CA LYS A 76 -23.73 -0.32 -10.18
C LYS A 76 -23.32 -1.52 -9.31
N GLY A 77 -22.66 -1.31 -8.19
CA GLY A 77 -22.17 -2.36 -7.30
C GLY A 77 -20.99 -3.17 -7.84
N LEU A 78 -20.27 -2.66 -8.85
CA LEU A 78 -19.14 -3.35 -9.47
C LEU A 78 -17.80 -3.12 -8.75
N LEU A 79 -17.73 -2.10 -7.90
CA LEU A 79 -16.58 -1.81 -7.04
C LEU A 79 -17.04 -1.10 -5.77
N GLN A 80 -16.18 -1.08 -4.76
CA GLN A 80 -16.38 -0.29 -3.54
C GLN A 80 -15.41 0.87 -3.55
N LEU A 81 -15.89 2.07 -3.87
CA LEU A 81 -15.06 3.26 -4.06
C LEU A 81 -14.61 3.87 -2.73
N ARG A 82 -13.36 4.26 -2.68
CA ARG A 82 -12.78 5.14 -1.67
C ARG A 82 -12.06 6.30 -2.35
N ILE A 83 -12.32 7.52 -1.91
CA ILE A 83 -11.72 8.73 -2.49
C ILE A 83 -10.72 9.28 -1.48
N MET A 84 -9.46 9.42 -1.90
CA MET A 84 -8.43 10.12 -1.14
C MET A 84 -8.15 11.47 -1.80
N VAL A 85 -8.48 12.56 -1.11
CA VAL A 85 -8.40 13.93 -1.66
C VAL A 85 -6.95 14.32 -1.97
N GLU A 86 -6.02 13.89 -1.13
CA GLU A 86 -4.59 14.26 -1.25
C GLU A 86 -3.80 13.39 -2.25
N GLY A 87 -4.45 12.46 -2.94
CA GLY A 87 -3.84 11.55 -3.89
C GLY A 87 -3.75 10.11 -3.41
N VAL A 88 -3.19 9.24 -4.25
CA VAL A 88 -3.03 7.80 -4.03
C VAL A 88 -1.60 7.37 -4.36
N GLY A 89 -1.21 6.23 -3.83
CA GLY A 89 0.12 5.64 -3.93
C GLY A 89 0.59 5.18 -2.55
N VAL A 90 1.61 4.34 -2.51
CA VAL A 90 2.07 3.72 -1.25
C VAL A 90 2.52 4.77 -0.22
N GLU A 91 3.07 5.91 -0.67
CA GLU A 91 3.45 7.04 0.18
C GLU A 91 2.23 7.70 0.84
N LYS A 92 1.19 7.95 0.04
CA LYS A 92 -0.07 8.51 0.55
C LYS A 92 -0.83 7.52 1.43
N PHE A 93 -0.68 6.24 1.18
CA PHE A 93 -1.23 5.21 2.06
C PHE A 93 -0.50 5.17 3.40
N ALA A 94 0.85 5.30 3.40
CA ALA A 94 1.62 5.38 4.63
C ALA A 94 1.26 6.63 5.46
N GLU A 95 1.08 7.78 4.82
CA GLU A 95 0.63 9.01 5.45
C GLU A 95 -0.79 8.86 6.05
N TYR A 96 -1.73 8.30 5.29
CA TYR A 96 -3.10 8.04 5.76
C TYR A 96 -3.11 7.10 6.97
N VAL A 97 -2.37 5.99 6.89
CA VAL A 97 -2.26 5.01 7.98
C VAL A 97 -1.66 5.66 9.23
N PHE A 98 -0.60 6.47 9.06
CA PHE A 98 0.01 7.21 10.15
C PHE A 98 -1.00 8.12 10.84
N LYS A 99 -1.63 9.03 10.09
CA LYS A 99 -2.58 10.02 10.64
C LYS A 99 -3.76 9.35 11.34
N THR A 100 -4.30 8.28 10.73
CA THR A 100 -5.43 7.52 11.29
C THR A 100 -5.04 6.80 12.58
N ALA A 101 -3.88 6.15 12.60
CA ALA A 101 -3.41 5.42 13.77
C ALA A 101 -2.98 6.36 14.90
N ASP A 102 -2.34 7.48 14.58
CA ASP A 102 -1.88 8.47 15.56
C ASP A 102 -3.07 9.11 16.28
N ALA A 103 -4.06 9.58 15.53
CA ALA A 103 -5.29 10.13 16.13
C ALA A 103 -6.01 9.10 17.00
N PHE A 104 -6.08 7.83 16.55
CA PHE A 104 -6.71 6.76 17.33
C PHE A 104 -6.01 6.49 18.66
N VAL A 105 -4.68 6.33 18.65
CA VAL A 105 -3.96 6.00 19.90
C VAL A 105 -3.82 7.20 20.82
N GLU A 106 -3.75 8.41 20.28
CA GLU A 106 -3.76 9.64 21.08
C GLU A 106 -5.07 9.78 21.85
N GLU A 107 -6.21 9.59 21.18
CA GLU A 107 -7.53 9.62 21.81
C GLU A 107 -7.68 8.50 22.85
N ALA A 108 -7.40 7.25 22.47
CA ALA A 108 -7.56 6.08 23.31
C ALA A 108 -6.66 6.07 24.56
N SER A 109 -5.56 6.82 24.55
CA SER A 109 -4.58 6.91 25.64
C SER A 109 -4.57 8.27 26.34
N GLU A 110 -5.53 9.16 26.06
CA GLU A 110 -5.60 10.51 26.59
C GLU A 110 -4.29 11.30 26.36
N GLY A 111 -3.71 11.13 25.14
CA GLY A 111 -2.48 11.80 24.74
C GLY A 111 -1.18 11.22 25.31
N ARG A 112 -1.23 10.03 25.91
CA ARG A 112 -0.05 9.32 26.43
C ARG A 112 0.74 8.64 25.32
N CYS A 113 0.05 8.04 24.34
CA CYS A 113 0.65 7.28 23.23
C CYS A 113 0.58 8.05 21.91
N PHE A 114 1.47 7.69 21.00
CA PHE A 114 1.57 8.28 19.68
C PHE A 114 2.20 7.29 18.68
N VAL A 115 2.02 7.54 17.40
CA VAL A 115 2.73 6.79 16.35
C VAL A 115 4.07 7.46 16.04
N ILE A 116 5.14 6.67 15.97
CA ILE A 116 6.46 7.13 15.54
C ILE A 116 6.56 6.99 14.03
N THR A 117 6.22 5.81 13.49
CA THR A 117 6.33 5.50 12.07
C THR A 117 5.20 4.56 11.65
N ALA A 118 4.65 4.83 10.46
CA ALA A 118 3.82 3.91 9.72
C ALA A 118 4.54 3.51 8.43
N LYS A 119 4.67 2.20 8.20
CA LYS A 119 5.24 1.64 6.98
C LYS A 119 4.16 0.86 6.25
N VAL A 120 4.02 1.11 4.95
CA VAL A 120 3.13 0.37 4.06
C VAL A 120 3.95 -0.28 2.96
N THR A 121 3.83 -1.59 2.83
CA THR A 121 4.56 -2.42 1.87
C THR A 121 3.58 -2.91 0.80
N GLU A 122 3.91 -2.72 -0.46
CA GLU A 122 3.16 -3.24 -1.61
C GLU A 122 3.57 -4.68 -1.94
N HIS A 123 4.87 -4.92 -2.03
CA HIS A 123 5.50 -6.23 -2.20
C HIS A 123 6.90 -6.23 -1.58
N ALA A 124 7.64 -7.34 -1.68
CA ALA A 124 8.86 -7.56 -0.92
C ALA A 124 9.89 -6.41 -1.00
N ASP A 125 9.98 -5.74 -2.14
CA ASP A 125 11.03 -4.75 -2.43
C ASP A 125 10.54 -3.28 -2.40
N ASN A 126 9.20 -3.07 -2.41
CA ASN A 126 8.61 -1.73 -2.47
C ASN A 126 7.78 -1.41 -1.24
N TYR A 127 8.17 -0.37 -0.54
CA TYR A 127 7.42 0.17 0.59
C TYR A 127 7.62 1.68 0.70
N ALA A 128 6.71 2.33 1.41
CA ALA A 128 6.88 3.69 1.88
C ALA A 128 6.71 3.76 3.40
N SER A 129 7.37 4.72 4.02
CA SER A 129 7.22 5.02 5.44
C SER A 129 6.90 6.49 5.65
N TYR A 130 5.97 6.74 6.56
CA TYR A 130 5.68 8.08 7.05
C TYR A 130 6.01 8.14 8.53
N SER A 131 6.82 9.12 8.92
CA SER A 131 7.31 9.25 10.29
C SER A 131 6.92 10.58 10.90
N ARG A 132 6.75 10.61 12.21
CA ARG A 132 6.58 11.84 12.96
C ARG A 132 7.83 12.71 12.79
N PRO A 133 7.67 14.02 12.46
CA PRO A 133 8.81 14.92 12.43
C PRO A 133 9.53 14.92 13.78
N ILE A 134 10.85 14.78 13.76
CA ILE A 134 11.66 14.95 14.95
C ILE A 134 11.71 16.45 15.21
N THR A 135 10.96 16.91 16.22
CA THR A 135 11.13 18.27 16.71
C THR A 135 12.39 18.30 17.57
N THR A 136 13.31 19.17 17.23
CA THR A 136 14.61 19.37 17.93
C THR A 136 14.45 19.93 19.35
N ASP A 137 13.21 20.11 19.83
CA ASP A 137 12.91 20.60 21.17
C ASP A 137 12.88 19.52 22.25
N THR A 138 13.30 18.30 21.97
CA THR A 138 13.37 17.26 23.00
C THR A 138 14.63 17.45 23.82
N THR A 139 14.54 18.31 24.83
CA THR A 139 15.54 18.35 25.92
C THR A 139 15.33 17.12 26.80
N PHE A 140 16.25 16.17 26.74
CA PHE A 140 16.35 15.12 27.74
C PHE A 140 16.97 15.73 29.00
N VAL A 141 16.24 15.65 30.11
CA VAL A 141 16.77 16.00 31.40
C VAL A 141 17.11 14.68 32.08
N ASP A 142 18.38 14.45 32.37
CA ASP A 142 18.79 13.30 33.19
C ASP A 142 18.38 13.44 34.65
N GLU A 143 18.54 12.41 35.44
CA GLU A 143 18.16 12.40 36.87
C GLU A 143 18.96 13.44 37.67
N GLU A 144 20.04 14.00 37.13
CA GLU A 144 20.88 15.03 37.75
C GLU A 144 20.48 16.45 37.29
N GLY A 145 19.47 16.60 36.42
CA GLY A 145 18.98 17.88 35.92
C GLY A 145 19.86 18.50 34.83
N THR A 146 20.76 17.72 34.26
CA THR A 146 21.62 18.17 33.17
C THR A 146 20.86 18.10 31.86
N LYS A 147 20.78 19.25 31.11
CA LYS A 147 20.16 19.33 29.82
C LYS A 147 21.13 18.88 28.75
N THR A 148 20.91 17.73 28.15
CA THR A 148 21.66 17.29 26.96
C THR A 148 20.87 17.67 25.70
N PHE A 149 21.46 18.52 24.86
CA PHE A 149 20.93 18.79 23.52
C PHE A 149 21.50 17.71 22.58
N VAL A 150 20.64 16.90 22.00
CA VAL A 150 21.03 16.12 20.84
C VAL A 150 20.78 17.03 19.64
N GLU A 151 21.83 17.59 19.05
CA GLU A 151 21.75 18.21 17.74
C GLU A 151 21.29 17.11 16.76
N GLY A 152 20.03 17.21 16.31
CA GLY A 152 19.51 16.37 15.24
C GLY A 152 20.29 16.67 13.97
N GLU A 153 20.94 15.67 13.41
CA GLU A 153 21.51 15.77 12.08
C GLU A 153 20.43 16.23 11.12
N LYS A 154 20.80 17.24 10.31
CA LYS A 154 19.96 17.89 9.32
C LYS A 154 19.29 16.87 8.43
N GLU A 155 17.97 17.10 8.21
CA GLU A 155 17.17 16.68 7.08
C GLU A 155 17.71 15.47 6.29
N HIS A 156 17.24 14.28 6.61
CA HIS A 156 17.26 13.20 5.65
C HIS A 156 16.36 13.61 4.50
N GLU A 157 16.98 14.06 3.39
CA GLU A 157 16.35 14.10 2.09
C GLU A 157 15.76 12.70 1.81
N CYS A 158 14.46 12.60 1.99
CA CYS A 158 13.71 11.45 1.56
C CYS A 158 13.76 11.43 0.04
N CYS A 159 14.29 10.35 -0.52
CA CYS A 159 14.26 10.03 -1.94
C CYS A 159 15.10 10.93 -2.86
N GLN A 160 16.42 10.92 -2.70
CA GLN A 160 17.26 11.16 -3.85
C GLN A 160 17.64 9.83 -4.50
N ASN A 161 17.12 9.69 -5.73
CA ASN A 161 17.59 8.83 -6.78
C ASN A 161 19.00 8.26 -6.53
N LYS A 162 19.07 6.97 -6.32
CA LYS A 162 20.27 6.26 -6.71
C LYS A 162 20.43 6.51 -8.20
N THR A 163 21.32 7.43 -8.54
CA THR A 163 21.90 7.48 -9.87
C THR A 163 22.31 6.07 -10.24
N ALA A 164 21.68 5.57 -11.30
CA ALA A 164 22.08 4.35 -11.93
C ALA A 164 23.57 4.49 -12.28
N GLU A 165 24.43 3.81 -11.54
CA GLU A 165 25.71 3.42 -12.09
C GLU A 165 25.36 2.56 -13.30
N THR A 166 25.73 3.07 -14.47
CA THR A 166 25.70 2.34 -15.73
C THR A 166 26.62 1.14 -15.58
N SER A 167 26.08 0.03 -15.09
CA SER A 167 26.63 -1.27 -15.39
C SER A 167 26.27 -1.54 -16.85
N GLU A 168 27.28 -1.53 -17.71
CA GLU A 168 27.16 -2.04 -19.07
C GLU A 168 26.52 -3.42 -18.99
N THR A 169 25.28 -3.49 -19.45
CA THR A 169 24.59 -4.75 -19.64
C THR A 169 25.29 -5.41 -20.82
N PRO A 170 25.82 -6.64 -20.71
CA PRO A 170 26.32 -7.35 -21.85
C PRO A 170 25.17 -7.54 -22.85
N GLU A 171 25.43 -7.28 -24.12
CA GLU A 171 24.50 -7.54 -25.22
C GLU A 171 23.90 -8.95 -25.06
N PRO A 172 22.58 -9.12 -25.17
CA PRO A 172 21.99 -10.45 -25.14
C PRO A 172 22.52 -11.25 -26.32
N GLU A 173 23.05 -12.44 -26.04
CA GLU A 173 23.37 -13.43 -27.06
C GLU A 173 22.14 -13.63 -27.96
N PRO A 174 22.32 -13.75 -29.28
CA PRO A 174 21.19 -13.96 -30.21
C PRO A 174 20.45 -15.25 -29.84
N GLU A 175 19.13 -15.15 -29.68
CA GLU A 175 18.25 -16.29 -29.45
C GLU A 175 18.50 -17.34 -30.56
N PRO A 176 18.60 -18.63 -30.17
CA PRO A 176 18.73 -19.69 -31.17
C PRO A 176 17.48 -19.70 -32.07
N GLU A 177 17.69 -19.76 -33.38
CA GLU A 177 16.61 -19.86 -34.34
C GLU A 177 15.68 -21.03 -34.01
N PRO A 178 14.36 -20.90 -34.18
CA PRO A 178 13.42 -21.96 -33.85
C PRO A 178 13.70 -23.18 -34.73
N VAL A 179 14.01 -24.29 -34.09
CA VAL A 179 14.15 -25.59 -34.75
C VAL A 179 12.78 -25.99 -35.30
N VAL A 180 12.60 -25.87 -36.60
CA VAL A 180 11.39 -26.32 -37.29
C VAL A 180 11.37 -27.84 -37.29
N ASP A 181 10.47 -28.46 -36.52
CA ASP A 181 10.22 -29.91 -36.56
C ASP A 181 9.60 -30.28 -37.92
N PRO A 182 10.28 -31.07 -38.73
CA PRO A 182 9.76 -31.44 -40.07
C PRO A 182 8.52 -32.34 -40.03
N ARG A 183 7.96 -32.64 -38.87
CA ARG A 183 6.74 -33.44 -38.68
C ARG A 183 5.46 -32.62 -38.47
N ALA A 184 5.53 -31.29 -38.46
CA ALA A 184 4.38 -30.41 -38.27
C ALA A 184 3.64 -30.04 -39.56
N ALA A 185 3.81 -30.78 -40.64
CA ALA A 185 3.03 -30.63 -41.87
C ALA A 185 1.90 -31.68 -41.85
N ASN A 186 0.77 -31.34 -41.29
CA ASN A 186 -0.60 -31.79 -41.58
C ASN A 186 -1.49 -31.76 -40.33
N VAL A 187 -2.07 -30.63 -40.02
CA VAL A 187 -3.32 -30.59 -39.26
C VAL A 187 -4.30 -29.79 -40.06
N GLY A 188 -5.14 -30.50 -40.80
CA GLY A 188 -6.27 -29.96 -41.51
C GLY A 188 -7.25 -29.28 -40.55
N SER A 189 -7.83 -28.17 -41.04
CA SER A 189 -8.91 -27.46 -40.35
C SER A 189 -10.11 -28.39 -40.23
N ILE A 190 -10.45 -28.81 -39.01
CA ILE A 190 -11.75 -29.37 -38.66
C ILE A 190 -12.53 -28.25 -37.98
N VAL A 191 -13.45 -27.67 -38.73
CA VAL A 191 -14.53 -26.84 -38.17
C VAL A 191 -15.61 -27.82 -37.77
N ASP A 192 -15.65 -28.19 -36.49
CA ASP A 192 -16.76 -28.96 -35.94
C ASP A 192 -17.67 -28.01 -35.12
N SER A 193 -18.84 -27.78 -35.71
CA SER A 193 -19.97 -27.11 -35.08
C SER A 193 -20.73 -28.11 -34.22
N GLY A 194 -20.30 -28.34 -33.00
CA GLY A 194 -20.91 -29.33 -32.09
C GLY A 194 -21.00 -28.83 -30.66
N ASN A 195 -22.21 -28.44 -30.27
CA ASN A 195 -22.84 -28.50 -28.94
C ASN A 195 -21.90 -28.39 -27.72
N PHE A 196 -21.71 -27.17 -27.23
CA PHE A 196 -21.19 -26.93 -25.89
C PHE A 196 -22.30 -27.19 -24.87
N SER A 197 -22.33 -28.37 -24.26
CA SER A 197 -23.17 -28.66 -23.10
C SER A 197 -22.56 -28.00 -21.86
N ASP A 198 -23.31 -27.08 -21.27
CA ASP A 198 -22.99 -26.38 -20.03
C ASP A 198 -22.79 -27.39 -18.86
N PRO A 199 -21.58 -27.48 -18.25
CA PRO A 199 -21.30 -28.42 -17.17
C PRO A 199 -21.91 -28.01 -15.81
N PHE A 200 -22.62 -26.88 -15.72
CA PHE A 200 -23.20 -26.37 -14.46
C PHE A 200 -24.74 -26.48 -14.35
N LYS A 201 -25.39 -27.13 -15.29
CA LYS A 201 -26.82 -27.46 -15.13
C LYS A 201 -27.01 -28.57 -14.10
N GLY A 202 -27.19 -28.20 -12.83
CA GLY A 202 -27.65 -29.18 -11.83
C GLY A 202 -27.22 -28.98 -10.38
N THR A 203 -26.54 -27.89 -10.02
CA THR A 203 -26.24 -27.59 -8.61
C THR A 203 -27.12 -26.46 -8.09
N SER A 204 -28.22 -26.83 -7.41
CA SER A 204 -28.97 -25.89 -6.57
C SER A 204 -28.18 -25.66 -5.28
N TRP A 205 -27.71 -24.46 -5.06
CA TRP A 205 -27.24 -24.01 -3.75
C TRP A 205 -28.47 -23.60 -2.97
N GLY A 206 -28.87 -24.46 -2.02
CA GLY A 206 -29.93 -24.14 -1.05
C GLY A 206 -29.47 -23.05 -0.08
N ASN A 207 -30.44 -22.31 0.39
CA ASN A 207 -30.49 -21.18 1.33
C ASN A 207 -29.41 -21.11 2.40
#